data_b3eebd79a4679a219aed5f9b690173c0
#
_entry.id   b3eebd79a4679a219aed5f9b690173c0
#
_cell.length_a   1.000
_cell.length_b   1.000
_cell.length_c   1.000
_cell.angle_alpha   90.00
_cell.angle_beta   90.00
_cell.angle_gamma   90.00
#
_symmetry.space_group_name_H-M   'P 1'
#
loop_
_entity.id
_entity.type
_entity.pdbx_description
1 polymer ?
#
loop_
_entity_poly.entity_id
_entity_poly.type
_entity_poly.pdbx_seq_one_letter_code
_entity_poly.pdbx_strand_id
1 'polypeptide(L)'
;AAPVRKASDHYFFKLSHPDCRSFLEQWTQSGDHLQEEARNKIREWFDQGLNDWDISRDAPYFGFEIPDAPGKFFYVWLDAPIGYLGSLRNLAAKRGLDFDAWARPGENGVEMVHFIGKDILYFHALFWPAMLKFAGYRTPHKVFAHGFLTVDGAKMSKSRGTFITAGSYLKQGMNPEWLRYYYAAKLGATMEDIDLNLDDFVARVNSDLVGKYVNIASRSARFIEKYFEGRLCGLTSVSGQPPAGDHGPLFEKLFSEPGVAQAEGDVLLECWMAGDKIAQYYEGRDFGKAIRELTRLADLINVNVDQ
;
A
#
# COMPACT_ATOMS: atom_id res chain seq x y z
N ALA A 1 10.52 -1.21 41.45
CA ALA A 1 11.93 -1.04 41.78
C ALA A 1 12.32 0.42 41.48
N ALA A 2 13.13 1.03 42.34
CA ALA A 2 13.66 2.38 42.10
C ALA A 2 14.65 2.34 40.92
N PRO A 3 14.63 3.32 39.99
CA PRO A 3 15.61 3.37 38.92
C PRO A 3 17.02 3.63 39.49
N VAL A 4 18.00 2.88 39.01
CA VAL A 4 19.41 3.04 39.39
C VAL A 4 20.13 3.65 38.18
N ARG A 5 20.93 4.71 38.43
CA ARG A 5 21.83 5.28 37.43
C ARG A 5 23.02 4.36 37.20
N LYS A 6 23.24 3.97 35.98
CA LYS A 6 24.38 3.15 35.54
C LYS A 6 25.04 3.81 34.32
N ALA A 7 26.36 3.96 34.32
CA ALA A 7 27.11 4.36 33.14
C ALA A 7 27.34 3.13 32.26
N SER A 8 27.23 3.29 30.96
CA SER A 8 27.56 2.28 29.97
C SER A 8 28.08 2.94 28.71
N ASP A 9 29.09 2.32 28.08
CA ASP A 9 29.58 2.77 26.77
C ASP A 9 28.62 2.36 25.68
N HIS A 10 28.34 3.27 24.74
CA HIS A 10 27.40 3.03 23.64
C HIS A 10 28.05 3.32 22.28
N TYR A 11 27.60 2.60 21.28
CA TYR A 11 27.99 2.79 19.90
C TYR A 11 26.90 3.61 19.18
N PHE A 12 27.37 4.59 18.38
CA PHE A 12 26.48 5.50 17.66
C PHE A 12 26.69 5.42 16.16
N PHE A 13 25.61 5.37 15.41
CA PHE A 13 25.64 5.63 13.98
C PHE A 13 25.63 7.14 13.76
N LYS A 14 26.66 7.66 13.08
CA LYS A 14 26.88 9.10 12.94
C LYS A 14 26.00 9.71 11.82
N LEU A 15 24.71 9.92 12.10
CA LEU A 15 23.83 10.66 11.21
C LEU A 15 24.30 12.11 11.00
N SER A 16 24.97 12.70 12.00
CA SER A 16 25.52 14.06 11.94
C SER A 16 26.77 14.17 11.05
N HIS A 17 27.37 13.05 10.59
CA HIS A 17 28.53 13.11 9.70
C HIS A 17 28.18 13.90 8.41
N PRO A 18 29.04 14.85 7.97
CA PRO A 18 28.74 15.71 6.82
C PRO A 18 28.26 14.97 5.57
N ASP A 19 28.92 13.87 5.21
CA ASP A 19 28.57 13.10 4.02
C ASP A 19 27.18 12.44 4.18
N CYS A 20 26.89 11.92 5.38
CA CYS A 20 25.61 11.32 5.70
C CYS A 20 24.49 12.37 5.67
N ARG A 21 24.71 13.50 6.34
CA ARG A 21 23.78 14.63 6.35
C ARG A 21 23.50 15.13 4.94
N SER A 22 24.53 15.38 4.14
CA SER A 22 24.41 15.89 2.77
C SER A 22 23.60 14.91 1.89
N PHE A 23 23.91 13.62 1.97
CA PHE A 23 23.14 12.59 1.26
C PHE A 23 21.67 12.60 1.68
N LEU A 24 21.40 12.57 2.99
CA LEU A 24 20.03 12.51 3.51
C LEU A 24 19.22 13.78 3.17
N GLU A 25 19.83 14.95 3.24
CA GLU A 25 19.20 16.20 2.89
C GLU A 25 18.83 16.25 1.40
N GLN A 26 19.75 15.84 0.53
CA GLN A 26 19.47 15.71 -0.89
C GLN A 26 18.37 14.67 -1.16
N TRP A 27 18.47 13.49 -0.57
CA TRP A 27 17.51 12.40 -0.80
C TRP A 27 16.11 12.75 -0.29
N THR A 28 15.99 13.33 0.90
CA THR A 28 14.68 13.64 1.50
C THR A 28 14.06 14.92 0.97
N GLN A 29 14.84 15.96 0.60
CA GLN A 29 14.32 17.27 0.28
C GLN A 29 14.26 17.58 -1.22
N SER A 30 15.21 17.04 -2.02
CA SER A 30 15.29 17.31 -3.45
C SER A 30 14.70 16.21 -4.32
N GLY A 31 14.67 14.97 -3.81
CA GLY A 31 14.10 13.82 -4.51
C GLY A 31 12.60 13.69 -4.29
N ASP A 32 11.94 12.99 -5.21
CA ASP A 32 10.52 12.62 -5.08
C ASP A 32 10.37 11.28 -4.34
N HIS A 33 11.12 11.10 -3.22
CA HIS A 33 11.13 9.86 -2.46
C HIS A 33 10.09 9.83 -1.33
N LEU A 34 9.63 11.01 -0.89
CA LEU A 34 8.70 11.17 0.25
C LEU A 34 7.48 11.99 -0.15
N GLN A 35 6.34 11.71 0.50
CA GLN A 35 5.17 12.58 0.48
C GLN A 35 5.53 13.96 1.05
N GLU A 36 4.84 14.99 0.62
CA GLU A 36 5.10 16.38 1.05
C GLU A 36 5.05 16.55 2.57
N GLU A 37 4.03 16.00 3.22
CA GLU A 37 3.90 16.02 4.68
C GLU A 37 5.07 15.34 5.39
N ALA A 38 5.51 14.17 4.88
CA ALA A 38 6.66 13.45 5.40
C ALA A 38 7.95 14.25 5.20
N ARG A 39 8.13 14.88 4.03
CA ARG A 39 9.27 15.75 3.71
C ARG A 39 9.35 16.93 4.65
N ASN A 40 8.22 17.61 4.89
CA ASN A 40 8.14 18.75 5.81
C ASN A 40 8.49 18.32 7.24
N LYS A 41 7.99 17.15 7.68
CA LYS A 41 8.31 16.62 9.01
C LYS A 41 9.80 16.30 9.17
N ILE A 42 10.42 15.72 8.14
CA ILE A 42 11.85 15.42 8.15
C ILE A 42 12.69 16.71 8.12
N ARG A 43 12.24 17.78 7.44
CA ARG A 43 12.93 19.06 7.44
C ARG A 43 13.10 19.66 8.83
N GLU A 44 12.09 19.56 9.69
CA GLU A 44 12.19 20.02 11.10
C GLU A 44 13.39 19.39 11.83
N TRP A 45 13.74 18.14 11.49
CA TRP A 45 14.87 17.44 12.12
C TRP A 45 16.21 17.92 11.61
N PHE A 46 16.32 18.30 10.34
CA PHE A 46 17.51 18.95 9.80
C PHE A 46 17.74 20.33 10.44
N ASP A 47 16.65 21.10 10.65
CA ASP A 47 16.70 22.42 11.26
C ASP A 47 17.13 22.37 12.74
N GLN A 48 16.72 21.32 13.46
CA GLN A 48 17.15 21.07 14.85
C GLN A 48 18.54 20.47 14.95
N GLY A 49 19.11 19.97 13.86
CA GLY A 49 20.35 19.20 13.79
C GLY A 49 20.10 17.72 13.97
N LEU A 50 20.67 16.91 13.07
CA LEU A 50 20.62 15.46 13.19
C LEU A 50 21.50 14.99 14.34
N ASN A 51 20.89 14.28 15.29
CA ASN A 51 21.63 13.63 16.37
C ASN A 51 22.14 12.26 15.92
N ASP A 52 23.32 11.88 16.40
CA ASP A 52 23.85 10.55 16.23
C ASP A 52 22.94 9.53 16.93
N TRP A 53 22.81 8.37 16.35
CA TRP A 53 21.85 7.39 16.82
C TRP A 53 22.51 6.27 17.60
N ASP A 54 22.09 6.07 18.86
CA ASP A 54 22.52 4.96 19.69
C ASP A 54 22.01 3.63 19.12
N ILE A 55 22.94 2.84 18.58
CA ILE A 55 22.71 1.55 17.95
C ILE A 55 23.02 0.36 18.84
N SER A 56 23.38 0.59 20.11
CA SER A 56 23.80 -0.47 21.04
C SER A 56 22.85 -0.64 22.22
N ARG A 57 22.80 -1.85 22.75
CA ARG A 57 22.08 -2.20 23.97
C ARG A 57 22.94 -3.12 24.84
N ASP A 58 22.87 -2.96 26.16
CA ASP A 58 23.54 -3.83 27.11
C ASP A 58 22.79 -5.15 27.30
N ALA A 59 23.52 -6.19 27.64
CA ALA A 59 22.94 -7.44 28.14
C ALA A 59 22.13 -7.22 29.45
N PRO A 60 21.03 -7.97 29.66
CA PRO A 60 20.44 -8.95 28.79
C PRO A 60 19.55 -8.27 27.71
N TYR A 61 19.84 -8.53 26.44
CA TYR A 61 19.07 -8.00 25.31
C TYR A 61 18.94 -9.09 24.23
N PHE A 62 17.76 -9.23 23.65
CA PHE A 62 17.53 -10.14 22.54
C PHE A 62 17.89 -9.43 21.22
N GLY A 63 18.95 -9.89 20.54
CA GLY A 63 19.44 -9.30 19.31
C GLY A 63 20.77 -9.92 18.89
N PHE A 64 21.39 -9.37 17.85
CA PHE A 64 22.70 -9.77 17.38
C PHE A 64 23.78 -9.03 18.18
N GLU A 65 24.78 -9.76 18.66
CA GLU A 65 25.92 -9.16 19.33
C GLU A 65 26.76 -8.32 18.36
N ILE A 66 27.23 -7.17 18.82
CA ILE A 66 28.08 -6.29 18.02
C ILE A 66 29.48 -6.94 17.92
N PRO A 67 30.02 -7.16 16.70
CA PRO A 67 31.38 -7.66 16.55
C PRO A 67 32.38 -6.82 17.34
N ASP A 68 33.34 -7.46 17.98
CA ASP A 68 34.39 -6.83 18.78
C ASP A 68 33.91 -6.02 20.02
N ALA A 69 32.65 -6.19 20.42
CA ALA A 69 32.05 -5.53 21.57
C ALA A 69 31.25 -6.51 22.46
N PRO A 70 31.93 -7.41 23.21
CA PRO A 70 31.25 -8.43 24.00
C PRO A 70 30.24 -7.86 24.99
N GLY A 71 29.03 -8.47 25.02
CA GLY A 71 27.90 -8.02 25.84
C GLY A 71 27.16 -6.80 25.35
N LYS A 72 27.47 -6.32 24.14
CA LYS A 72 26.75 -5.27 23.44
C LYS A 72 26.01 -5.84 22.26
N PHE A 73 24.75 -5.48 22.12
CA PHE A 73 23.85 -5.98 21.08
C PHE A 73 23.39 -4.82 20.20
N PHE A 74 23.14 -5.12 18.92
CA PHE A 74 22.55 -4.14 18.04
C PHE A 74 21.12 -3.81 18.48
N TYR A 75 20.81 -2.52 18.48
CA TYR A 75 19.45 -2.04 18.69
C TYR A 75 18.53 -2.55 17.56
N VAL A 76 17.31 -2.96 17.92
CA VAL A 76 16.36 -3.59 17.01
C VAL A 76 16.14 -2.86 15.67
N TRP A 77 16.23 -1.53 15.65
CA TRP A 77 16.07 -0.78 14.41
C TRP A 77 17.33 -0.75 13.52
N LEU A 78 18.44 -1.32 13.96
CA LEU A 78 19.58 -1.58 13.09
C LEU A 78 19.39 -2.92 12.36
N ASP A 79 18.90 -3.95 13.05
CA ASP A 79 18.75 -5.30 12.49
C ASP A 79 17.40 -5.52 11.81
N ALA A 80 16.30 -4.98 12.33
CA ALA A 80 14.96 -5.20 11.79
C ALA A 80 14.81 -4.82 10.31
N PRO A 81 15.29 -3.67 9.83
CA PRO A 81 15.19 -3.32 8.40
C PRO A 81 16.03 -4.24 7.50
N ILE A 82 17.08 -4.87 8.01
CA ILE A 82 17.85 -5.87 7.26
C ILE A 82 16.98 -7.08 6.92
N GLY A 83 15.93 -7.34 7.70
CA GLY A 83 14.90 -8.33 7.42
C GLY A 83 14.24 -8.16 6.05
N TYR A 84 14.16 -6.94 5.51
CA TYR A 84 13.67 -6.70 4.13
C TYR A 84 14.61 -7.32 3.10
N LEU A 85 15.93 -7.13 3.26
CA LEU A 85 16.92 -7.76 2.40
C LEU A 85 16.97 -9.27 2.60
N GLY A 86 16.83 -9.74 3.84
CA GLY A 86 16.74 -11.17 4.17
C GLY A 86 15.54 -11.84 3.50
N SER A 87 14.39 -11.17 3.50
CA SER A 87 13.17 -11.62 2.83
C SER A 87 13.34 -11.66 1.31
N LEU A 88 13.94 -10.62 0.73
CA LEU A 88 14.27 -10.56 -0.69
C LEU A 88 15.24 -11.68 -1.09
N ARG A 89 16.28 -11.93 -0.28
CA ARG A 89 17.25 -12.99 -0.53
C ARG A 89 16.60 -14.38 -0.51
N ASN A 90 15.69 -14.61 0.43
CA ASN A 90 14.92 -15.85 0.49
C ASN A 90 14.01 -16.02 -0.75
N LEU A 91 13.36 -14.95 -1.18
CA LEU A 91 12.56 -14.95 -2.42
C LEU A 91 13.43 -15.26 -3.64
N ALA A 92 14.56 -14.56 -3.76
CA ALA A 92 15.50 -14.76 -4.86
C ALA A 92 15.98 -16.22 -4.94
N ALA A 93 16.37 -16.80 -3.81
CA ALA A 93 16.75 -18.21 -3.75
C ALA A 93 15.62 -19.17 -4.17
N LYS A 94 14.37 -18.90 -3.74
CA LYS A 94 13.20 -19.73 -4.09
C LYS A 94 12.78 -19.61 -5.55
N ARG A 95 13.04 -18.49 -6.19
CA ARG A 95 12.58 -18.17 -7.55
C ARG A 95 13.70 -18.22 -8.59
N GLY A 96 14.94 -18.48 -8.20
CA GLY A 96 16.09 -18.44 -9.09
C GLY A 96 16.41 -17.02 -9.61
N LEU A 97 16.11 -15.99 -8.80
CA LEU A 97 16.38 -14.60 -9.15
C LEU A 97 17.77 -14.19 -8.68
N ASP A 98 18.39 -13.25 -9.40
CA ASP A 98 19.64 -12.63 -8.96
C ASP A 98 19.36 -11.60 -7.84
N PHE A 99 19.75 -11.94 -6.62
CA PHE A 99 19.59 -11.05 -5.47
C PHE A 99 20.29 -9.70 -5.65
N ASP A 100 21.52 -9.70 -6.18
CA ASP A 100 22.29 -8.47 -6.33
C ASP A 100 21.70 -7.54 -7.38
N ALA A 101 21.12 -8.07 -8.46
CA ALA A 101 20.39 -7.28 -9.45
C ALA A 101 19.21 -6.51 -8.83
N TRP A 102 18.59 -7.06 -7.78
CA TRP A 102 17.48 -6.41 -7.07
C TRP A 102 17.96 -5.51 -5.92
N ALA A 103 18.94 -5.97 -5.16
CA ALA A 103 19.36 -5.33 -3.92
C ALA A 103 20.42 -4.23 -4.10
N ARG A 104 21.21 -4.28 -5.20
CA ARG A 104 22.29 -3.31 -5.47
C ARG A 104 21.81 -2.17 -6.36
N PRO A 105 22.46 -1.00 -6.30
CA PRO A 105 22.22 0.08 -7.27
C PRO A 105 22.49 -0.38 -8.69
N GLY A 106 21.66 0.08 -9.64
CA GLY A 106 21.83 -0.24 -11.07
C GLY A 106 20.68 0.36 -11.88
N GLU A 107 20.90 0.46 -13.21
CA GLU A 107 19.94 1.02 -14.19
C GLU A 107 19.02 -0.08 -14.78
N ASN A 108 18.55 -0.99 -13.95
CA ASN A 108 17.75 -2.14 -14.36
C ASN A 108 16.22 -1.96 -14.14
N GLY A 109 15.78 -0.73 -13.87
CA GLY A 109 14.36 -0.41 -13.63
C GLY A 109 13.76 -0.98 -12.33
N VAL A 110 14.57 -1.57 -11.46
CA VAL A 110 14.11 -2.08 -10.17
C VAL A 110 13.92 -0.93 -9.19
N GLU A 111 12.76 -0.87 -8.59
CA GLU A 111 12.38 0.11 -7.57
C GLU A 111 12.16 -0.57 -6.22
N MET A 112 12.68 0.04 -5.15
CA MET A 112 12.38 -0.35 -3.77
C MET A 112 11.35 0.63 -3.20
N VAL A 113 10.17 0.13 -2.87
CA VAL A 113 9.07 0.94 -2.33
C VAL A 113 8.71 0.44 -0.94
N HIS A 114 8.60 1.35 0.02
CA HIS A 114 8.16 1.06 1.37
C HIS A 114 6.79 1.69 1.66
N PHE A 115 5.90 0.88 2.24
CA PHE A 115 4.66 1.35 2.86
C PHE A 115 4.78 1.17 4.37
N ILE A 116 4.69 2.27 5.10
CA ILE A 116 4.97 2.30 6.54
C ILE A 116 3.91 3.09 7.32
N GLY A 117 3.77 2.81 8.62
CA GLY A 117 3.07 3.70 9.53
C GLY A 117 3.87 4.98 9.79
N LYS A 118 3.20 6.10 10.01
CA LYS A 118 3.83 7.41 10.25
C LYS A 118 4.76 7.44 11.48
N ASP A 119 4.56 6.53 12.43
CA ASP A 119 5.36 6.42 13.66
C ASP A 119 6.79 5.93 13.42
N ILE A 120 7.04 5.26 12.30
CA ILE A 120 8.36 4.75 11.92
C ILE A 120 8.99 5.52 10.75
N LEU A 121 8.44 6.71 10.45
CA LEU A 121 8.94 7.55 9.36
C LEU A 121 10.43 7.90 9.53
N TYR A 122 10.85 8.24 10.73
CA TYR A 122 12.24 8.58 11.04
C TYR A 122 13.21 7.45 10.63
N PHE A 123 12.87 6.22 10.98
CA PHE A 123 13.72 5.05 10.70
C PHE A 123 13.82 4.78 9.19
N HIS A 124 12.76 4.99 8.43
CA HIS A 124 12.69 4.69 7.00
C HIS A 124 13.10 5.86 6.10
N ALA A 125 13.05 7.09 6.60
CA ALA A 125 13.42 8.27 5.81
C ALA A 125 14.83 8.82 6.10
N LEU A 126 15.44 8.47 7.24
CA LEU A 126 16.79 8.89 7.58
C LEU A 126 17.72 7.70 7.75
N PHE A 127 17.43 6.86 8.73
CA PHE A 127 18.36 5.82 9.13
C PHE A 127 18.54 4.72 8.06
N TRP A 128 17.45 4.14 7.58
CA TRP A 128 17.48 3.07 6.59
C TRP A 128 18.12 3.49 5.25
N PRO A 129 17.79 4.64 4.64
CA PRO A 129 18.48 5.11 3.44
C PRO A 129 19.97 5.33 3.65
N ALA A 130 20.39 5.86 4.83
CA ALA A 130 21.80 6.02 5.15
C ALA A 130 22.51 4.68 5.26
N MET A 131 21.96 3.72 5.99
CA MET A 131 22.52 2.37 6.09
C MET A 131 22.72 1.74 4.72
N LEU A 132 21.69 1.77 3.87
CA LEU A 132 21.75 1.19 2.53
C LEU A 132 22.80 1.88 1.66
N LYS A 133 22.82 3.22 1.65
CA LYS A 133 23.78 4.02 0.87
C LYS A 133 25.22 3.65 1.21
N PHE A 134 25.55 3.68 2.50
CA PHE A 134 26.94 3.46 2.95
C PHE A 134 27.34 1.98 2.96
N ALA A 135 26.37 1.06 2.94
CA ALA A 135 26.60 -0.37 2.75
C ALA A 135 26.61 -0.79 1.26
N GLY A 136 26.44 0.15 0.31
CA GLY A 136 26.43 -0.13 -1.12
C GLY A 136 25.18 -0.89 -1.60
N TYR A 137 24.06 -0.72 -0.92
CA TYR A 137 22.77 -1.24 -1.32
C TYR A 137 21.90 -0.17 -2.00
N ARG A 138 20.87 -0.61 -2.73
CA ARG A 138 19.86 0.25 -3.34
C ARG A 138 19.07 0.98 -2.26
N THR A 139 19.02 2.30 -2.34
CA THR A 139 18.16 3.11 -1.47
C THR A 139 16.70 3.04 -1.93
N PRO A 140 15.72 3.27 -1.04
CA PRO A 140 14.32 3.27 -1.43
C PRO A 140 14.04 4.28 -2.54
N HIS A 141 13.28 3.86 -3.56
CA HIS A 141 12.75 4.74 -4.58
C HIS A 141 11.63 5.62 -4.00
N LYS A 142 10.75 5.01 -3.20
CA LYS A 142 9.63 5.70 -2.52
C LYS A 142 9.45 5.16 -1.10
N VAL A 143 9.12 6.06 -0.20
CA VAL A 143 8.62 5.71 1.14
C VAL A 143 7.28 6.40 1.34
N PHE A 144 6.23 5.59 1.47
CA PHE A 144 4.86 6.05 1.68
C PHE A 144 4.45 5.79 3.12
N ALA A 145 4.27 6.87 3.87
CA ALA A 145 3.76 6.81 5.23
C ALA A 145 2.24 6.97 5.23
N HIS A 146 1.56 6.20 6.07
CA HIS A 146 0.12 6.30 6.30
C HIS A 146 -0.18 6.53 7.77
N GLY A 147 -1.39 7.03 8.06
CA GLY A 147 -1.88 7.26 9.41
C GLY A 147 -2.17 5.96 10.17
N PHE A 148 -2.63 6.13 11.40
CA PHE A 148 -3.07 5.01 12.25
C PHE A 148 -4.50 4.61 11.92
N LEU A 149 -4.84 3.36 12.27
CA LEU A 149 -6.20 2.90 12.30
C LEU A 149 -6.77 3.11 13.72
N THR A 150 -7.86 3.87 13.80
CA THR A 150 -8.68 3.98 15.00
C THR A 150 -9.94 3.13 14.87
N VAL A 151 -10.61 2.85 15.96
CA VAL A 151 -11.90 2.15 15.99
C VAL A 151 -12.87 3.01 16.80
N ASP A 152 -13.95 3.47 16.17
CA ASP A 152 -14.93 4.39 16.74
C ASP A 152 -14.28 5.60 17.43
N GLY A 153 -13.33 6.24 16.72
CA GLY A 153 -12.57 7.40 17.19
C GLY A 153 -11.51 7.10 18.26
N ALA A 154 -11.37 5.86 18.70
CA ALA A 154 -10.42 5.47 19.73
C ALA A 154 -9.19 4.75 19.15
N LYS A 155 -7.99 5.07 19.65
CA LYS A 155 -6.79 4.32 19.33
C LYS A 155 -6.95 2.86 19.73
N MET A 156 -6.62 1.94 18.83
CA MET A 156 -6.62 0.51 19.13
C MET A 156 -5.72 0.18 20.32
N SER A 157 -6.27 -0.48 21.33
CA SER A 157 -5.56 -0.88 22.54
C SER A 157 -6.02 -2.26 23.01
N LYS A 158 -5.05 -3.16 23.18
CA LYS A 158 -5.31 -4.50 23.74
C LYS A 158 -5.90 -4.42 25.16
N SER A 159 -5.37 -3.49 25.99
CA SER A 159 -5.81 -3.31 27.38
C SER A 159 -7.22 -2.69 27.50
N ARG A 160 -7.68 -1.98 26.49
CA ARG A 160 -9.02 -1.35 26.46
C ARG A 160 -10.07 -2.20 25.73
N GLY A 161 -9.69 -3.35 25.16
CA GLY A 161 -10.60 -4.20 24.40
C GLY A 161 -11.04 -3.65 23.04
N THR A 162 -10.45 -2.54 22.58
CA THR A 162 -10.75 -1.92 21.28
C THR A 162 -9.86 -2.46 20.15
N PHE A 163 -9.15 -3.56 20.40
CA PHE A 163 -8.21 -4.13 19.43
C PHE A 163 -8.87 -5.23 18.61
N ILE A 164 -9.18 -4.94 17.35
CA ILE A 164 -9.71 -5.91 16.39
C ILE A 164 -8.51 -6.50 15.62
N THR A 165 -8.27 -7.80 15.77
CA THR A 165 -7.27 -8.50 14.99
C THR A 165 -7.87 -9.02 13.68
N ALA A 166 -7.05 -9.16 12.63
CA ALA A 166 -7.48 -9.83 11.40
C ALA A 166 -8.03 -11.25 11.70
N GLY A 167 -7.38 -11.97 12.63
CA GLY A 167 -7.84 -13.29 13.06
C GLY A 167 -9.19 -13.27 13.76
N SER A 168 -9.50 -12.26 14.60
CA SER A 168 -10.81 -12.14 15.24
C SER A 168 -11.90 -11.82 14.23
N TYR A 169 -11.62 -10.95 13.25
CA TYR A 169 -12.52 -10.65 12.15
C TYR A 169 -12.88 -11.91 11.34
N LEU A 170 -11.87 -12.68 10.92
CA LEU A 170 -12.07 -13.90 10.16
C LEU A 170 -12.82 -14.99 10.93
N LYS A 171 -12.58 -15.12 12.25
CA LYS A 171 -13.29 -16.08 13.11
C LYS A 171 -14.80 -15.83 13.21
N GLN A 172 -15.24 -14.59 12.97
CA GLN A 172 -16.66 -14.25 12.89
C GLN A 172 -17.29 -14.63 11.54
N GLY A 173 -16.56 -15.27 10.63
CA GLY A 173 -17.04 -15.63 9.31
C GLY A 173 -17.17 -14.45 8.35
N MET A 174 -16.57 -13.30 8.67
CA MET A 174 -16.65 -12.08 7.85
C MET A 174 -15.73 -12.20 6.63
N ASN A 175 -16.24 -11.76 5.49
CA ASN A 175 -15.45 -11.75 4.26
C ASN A 175 -14.35 -10.67 4.33
N PRO A 176 -13.06 -11.02 4.16
CA PRO A 176 -11.95 -10.05 4.21
C PRO A 176 -12.04 -8.98 3.13
N GLU A 177 -12.67 -9.26 1.99
CA GLU A 177 -12.83 -8.28 0.89
C GLU A 177 -13.72 -7.11 1.28
N TRP A 178 -14.69 -7.29 2.17
CA TRP A 178 -15.51 -6.19 2.67
C TRP A 178 -14.67 -5.17 3.47
N LEU A 179 -13.77 -5.66 4.31
CA LEU A 179 -12.88 -4.80 5.09
C LEU A 179 -11.84 -4.11 4.20
N ARG A 180 -11.31 -4.83 3.22
CA ARG A 180 -10.38 -4.25 2.22
C ARG A 180 -11.04 -3.14 1.42
N TYR A 181 -12.29 -3.37 0.97
CA TYR A 181 -13.09 -2.35 0.30
C TYR A 181 -13.29 -1.10 1.17
N TYR A 182 -13.68 -1.30 2.42
CA TYR A 182 -13.91 -0.20 3.36
C TYR A 182 -12.66 0.65 3.56
N TYR A 183 -11.52 0.02 3.75
CA TYR A 183 -10.25 0.74 3.85
C TYR A 183 -9.90 1.47 2.56
N ALA A 184 -10.02 0.82 1.40
CA ALA A 184 -9.77 1.46 0.12
C ALA A 184 -10.67 2.68 -0.11
N ALA A 185 -11.93 2.62 0.32
CA ALA A 185 -12.85 3.75 0.20
C ALA A 185 -12.46 4.97 1.05
N LYS A 186 -11.66 4.76 2.11
CA LYS A 186 -11.21 5.82 3.04
C LYS A 186 -9.75 6.23 2.84
N LEU A 187 -8.93 5.34 2.28
CA LEU A 187 -7.50 5.60 2.09
C LEU A 187 -7.25 6.64 0.99
N GLY A 188 -6.37 7.57 1.31
CA GLY A 188 -5.81 8.54 0.37
C GLY A 188 -4.29 8.50 0.35
N ALA A 189 -3.69 9.43 -0.37
CA ALA A 189 -2.24 9.58 -0.48
C ALA A 189 -1.59 10.30 0.72
N THR A 190 -2.37 10.71 1.72
CA THR A 190 -1.96 11.48 2.90
C THR A 190 -1.60 10.60 4.09
N MET A 191 -1.05 11.20 5.16
CA MET A 191 -0.74 10.53 6.42
C MET A 191 -1.87 10.65 7.46
N GLU A 192 -3.10 10.91 7.01
CA GLU A 192 -4.26 11.02 7.90
C GLU A 192 -4.64 9.68 8.51
N ASP A 193 -5.15 9.73 9.74
CA ASP A 193 -5.66 8.55 10.43
C ASP A 193 -6.99 8.11 9.81
N ILE A 194 -7.22 6.80 9.79
CA ILE A 194 -8.46 6.20 9.29
C ILE A 194 -9.24 5.66 10.48
N ASP A 195 -10.54 5.97 10.53
CA ASP A 195 -11.41 5.41 11.54
C ASP A 195 -12.27 4.26 10.98
N LEU A 196 -12.18 3.11 11.63
CA LEU A 196 -13.09 1.99 11.43
C LEU A 196 -14.32 2.20 12.35
N ASN A 197 -15.32 2.86 11.79
CA ASN A 197 -16.65 2.93 12.42
C ASN A 197 -17.50 1.75 11.91
N LEU A 198 -18.02 0.94 12.83
CA LEU A 198 -18.71 -0.30 12.47
C LEU A 198 -20.04 -0.06 11.77
N ASP A 199 -20.78 0.98 12.14
CA ASP A 199 -22.05 1.33 11.49
C ASP A 199 -21.80 1.83 10.05
N ASP A 200 -20.80 2.69 9.83
CA ASP A 200 -20.37 3.14 8.52
C ASP A 200 -19.86 1.95 7.67
N PHE A 201 -19.14 1.01 8.28
CA PHE A 201 -18.68 -0.21 7.59
C PHE A 201 -19.87 -1.03 7.06
N VAL A 202 -20.86 -1.31 7.91
CA VAL A 202 -22.05 -2.07 7.52
C VAL A 202 -22.84 -1.31 6.44
N ALA A 203 -23.04 0.00 6.63
CA ALA A 203 -23.75 0.84 5.67
C ALA A 203 -23.09 0.82 4.29
N ARG A 204 -21.77 0.97 4.22
CA ARG A 204 -21.02 0.96 2.95
C ARG A 204 -21.02 -0.39 2.27
N VAL A 205 -20.83 -1.48 3.01
CA VAL A 205 -20.90 -2.83 2.42
C VAL A 205 -22.27 -3.06 1.82
N ASN A 206 -23.34 -2.70 2.52
CA ASN A 206 -24.70 -2.90 2.04
C ASN A 206 -25.05 -1.97 0.86
N SER A 207 -24.71 -0.68 0.93
CA SER A 207 -25.06 0.28 -0.12
C SER A 207 -24.22 0.10 -1.37
N ASP A 208 -22.92 -0.06 -1.22
CA ASP A 208 -22.00 -0.01 -2.35
C ASP A 208 -21.76 -1.39 -2.96
N LEU A 209 -21.39 -2.38 -2.13
CA LEU A 209 -21.10 -3.72 -2.64
C LEU A 209 -22.39 -4.49 -2.97
N VAL A 210 -23.33 -4.58 -2.04
CA VAL A 210 -24.57 -5.34 -2.25
C VAL A 210 -25.54 -4.57 -3.15
N GLY A 211 -25.83 -3.32 -2.78
CA GLY A 211 -26.85 -2.51 -3.46
C GLY A 211 -26.45 -2.04 -4.86
N LYS A 212 -25.18 -1.99 -5.18
CA LYS A 212 -24.70 -1.55 -6.51
C LYS A 212 -23.97 -2.67 -7.24
N TYR A 213 -22.81 -3.11 -6.76
CA TYR A 213 -21.96 -4.03 -7.51
C TYR A 213 -22.58 -5.43 -7.68
N VAL A 214 -22.99 -6.07 -6.57
CA VAL A 214 -23.63 -7.40 -6.62
C VAL A 214 -24.99 -7.33 -7.33
N ASN A 215 -25.67 -6.20 -7.21
CA ASN A 215 -26.97 -5.98 -7.83
C ASN A 215 -26.91 -6.07 -9.37
N ILE A 216 -25.83 -5.59 -9.99
CA ILE A 216 -25.61 -5.74 -11.45
C ILE A 216 -25.70 -7.22 -11.83
N ALA A 217 -24.90 -8.07 -11.19
CA ALA A 217 -24.88 -9.50 -11.47
C ALA A 217 -26.22 -10.18 -11.18
N SER A 218 -26.84 -9.86 -10.03
CA SER A 218 -28.11 -10.44 -9.61
C SER A 218 -29.27 -10.11 -10.55
N ARG A 219 -29.30 -8.91 -11.09
CA ARG A 219 -30.34 -8.46 -12.05
C ARG A 219 -30.08 -9.03 -13.42
N SER A 220 -28.86 -8.92 -13.93
CA SER A 220 -28.47 -9.47 -15.23
C SER A 220 -28.71 -10.97 -15.32
N ALA A 221 -28.37 -11.72 -14.27
CA ALA A 221 -28.59 -13.18 -14.23
C ALA A 221 -30.05 -13.56 -14.39
N ARG A 222 -30.97 -12.81 -13.79
CA ARG A 222 -32.44 -13.06 -13.95
C ARG A 222 -32.91 -12.85 -15.37
N PHE A 223 -32.39 -11.84 -16.08
CA PHE A 223 -32.72 -11.63 -17.50
C PHE A 223 -32.15 -12.76 -18.35
N ILE A 224 -30.92 -13.17 -18.10
CA ILE A 224 -30.29 -14.26 -18.84
C ILE A 224 -31.06 -15.58 -18.61
N GLU A 225 -31.47 -15.88 -17.39
CA GLU A 225 -32.29 -17.06 -17.10
C GLU A 225 -33.65 -16.99 -17.78
N LYS A 226 -34.35 -15.86 -17.68
CA LYS A 226 -35.72 -15.69 -18.19
C LYS A 226 -35.81 -15.67 -19.70
N TYR A 227 -34.88 -15.00 -20.38
CA TYR A 227 -34.97 -14.73 -21.82
C TYR A 227 -34.03 -15.56 -22.67
N PHE A 228 -32.98 -16.12 -22.08
CA PHE A 228 -31.92 -16.86 -22.78
C PHE A 228 -31.65 -18.25 -22.17
N GLU A 229 -32.58 -18.78 -21.39
CA GLU A 229 -32.49 -20.12 -20.77
C GLU A 229 -31.17 -20.33 -19.97
N GLY A 230 -30.66 -19.29 -19.34
CA GLY A 230 -29.38 -19.31 -18.60
C GLY A 230 -28.14 -19.35 -19.51
N ARG A 231 -28.29 -19.19 -20.81
CA ARG A 231 -27.15 -19.21 -21.74
C ARG A 231 -26.66 -17.81 -22.05
N LEU A 232 -25.37 -17.61 -21.89
CA LEU A 232 -24.69 -16.43 -22.41
C LEU A 232 -24.42 -16.67 -23.91
N CYS A 233 -24.82 -15.75 -24.77
CA CYS A 233 -24.32 -15.71 -26.15
C CYS A 233 -22.79 -15.49 -26.06
N GLY A 234 -22.00 -16.51 -26.41
CA GLY A 234 -20.60 -16.36 -26.49
C GLY A 234 -20.21 -15.30 -27.50
N LEU A 235 -19.41 -14.33 -27.14
CA LEU A 235 -18.57 -13.62 -28.08
C LEU A 235 -17.57 -14.64 -28.63
N THR A 236 -18.07 -15.55 -29.48
CA THR A 236 -17.34 -16.75 -29.95
C THR A 236 -16.16 -16.45 -30.86
N SER A 237 -15.81 -15.19 -31.02
CA SER A 237 -14.66 -14.76 -31.83
C SER A 237 -13.56 -14.04 -31.06
N VAL A 238 -13.68 -13.92 -29.73
CA VAL A 238 -12.57 -13.41 -28.89
C VAL A 238 -11.87 -14.59 -28.24
N SER A 239 -11.36 -15.52 -29.07
CA SER A 239 -10.38 -16.52 -28.65
C SER A 239 -9.00 -15.83 -28.67
N GLY A 240 -8.61 -15.25 -27.57
CA GLY A 240 -7.29 -14.67 -27.37
C GLY A 240 -7.25 -13.91 -26.06
N GLN A 241 -6.14 -14.02 -25.33
CA GLN A 241 -5.83 -13.09 -24.27
C GLN A 241 -6.04 -11.66 -24.78
N PRO A 242 -6.62 -10.75 -24.00
CA PRO A 242 -6.70 -9.35 -24.40
C PRO A 242 -5.27 -8.92 -24.78
N PRO A 243 -5.08 -8.34 -25.97
CA PRO A 243 -3.76 -7.87 -26.36
C PRO A 243 -3.29 -6.84 -25.34
N ALA A 244 -2.08 -7.01 -24.85
CA ALA A 244 -1.42 -5.99 -24.06
C ALA A 244 -1.28 -4.73 -24.94
N GLY A 245 -1.98 -3.65 -24.61
CA GLY A 245 -2.03 -2.42 -25.41
C GLY A 245 -3.28 -2.35 -26.30
N ASP A 246 -3.58 -1.24 -26.82
CA ASP A 246 -4.67 -0.78 -27.68
C ASP A 246 -5.89 -1.71 -27.84
N HIS A 247 -6.88 -1.53 -26.97
CA HIS A 247 -8.16 -2.26 -27.01
C HIS A 247 -9.18 -1.65 -28.02
N GLY A 248 -8.78 -0.61 -28.78
CA GLY A 248 -9.61 0.05 -29.78
C GLY A 248 -10.30 -0.90 -30.75
N PRO A 249 -9.58 -1.87 -31.38
CA PRO A 249 -10.20 -2.81 -32.31
C PRO A 249 -11.25 -3.73 -31.73
N LEU A 250 -11.11 -4.10 -30.43
CA LEU A 250 -12.12 -4.91 -29.73
C LEU A 250 -13.40 -4.11 -29.48
N PHE A 251 -13.24 -2.83 -29.15
CA PHE A 251 -14.32 -1.90 -28.94
C PHE A 251 -15.09 -1.61 -30.22
N GLU A 252 -14.38 -1.27 -31.30
CA GLU A 252 -14.99 -1.05 -32.61
C GLU A 252 -15.79 -2.27 -33.07
N LYS A 253 -15.31 -3.48 -32.79
CA LYS A 253 -16.02 -4.71 -33.10
C LYS A 253 -17.29 -4.90 -32.29
N LEU A 254 -17.27 -4.62 -30.97
CA LEU A 254 -18.44 -4.69 -30.09
C LEU A 254 -19.53 -3.71 -30.51
N PHE A 255 -19.17 -2.50 -30.96
CA PHE A 255 -20.11 -1.47 -31.39
C PHE A 255 -20.59 -1.65 -32.82
N SER A 256 -19.90 -2.42 -33.64
CA SER A 256 -20.35 -2.74 -35.02
C SER A 256 -21.26 -3.96 -35.08
N GLU A 257 -21.47 -4.69 -33.97
CA GLU A 257 -22.38 -5.83 -33.93
C GLU A 257 -23.85 -5.36 -34.00
N PRO A 258 -24.66 -5.89 -34.93
CA PRO A 258 -26.07 -5.57 -34.99
C PRO A 258 -26.81 -6.04 -33.72
N GLY A 259 -27.38 -5.12 -32.98
CA GLY A 259 -28.18 -5.41 -31.79
C GLY A 259 -27.68 -4.77 -30.47
N VAL A 260 -26.56 -4.08 -30.51
CA VAL A 260 -26.17 -3.22 -29.38
C VAL A 260 -26.81 -1.85 -29.59
N ALA A 261 -27.74 -1.48 -28.71
CA ALA A 261 -28.35 -0.15 -28.76
C ALA A 261 -27.31 0.92 -28.46
N GLN A 262 -27.45 2.10 -29.06
CA GLN A 262 -26.47 3.20 -28.91
C GLN A 262 -26.28 3.62 -27.46
N ALA A 263 -27.34 3.62 -26.64
CA ALA A 263 -27.27 3.95 -25.21
C ALA A 263 -26.46 2.93 -24.39
N GLU A 264 -26.54 1.64 -24.73
CA GLU A 264 -25.75 0.56 -24.11
C GLU A 264 -24.29 0.69 -24.51
N GLY A 265 -24.05 1.08 -25.78
CA GLY A 265 -22.72 1.40 -26.27
C GLY A 265 -22.05 2.54 -25.51
N ASP A 266 -22.76 3.61 -25.24
CA ASP A 266 -22.28 4.78 -24.53
C ASP A 266 -21.86 4.43 -23.08
N VAL A 267 -22.62 3.57 -22.37
CA VAL A 267 -22.28 3.11 -21.02
C VAL A 267 -21.02 2.25 -21.00
N LEU A 268 -20.88 1.32 -21.94
CA LEU A 268 -19.70 0.47 -22.06
C LEU A 268 -18.47 1.29 -22.42
N LEU A 269 -18.61 2.26 -23.33
CA LEU A 269 -17.55 3.20 -23.70
C LEU A 269 -17.09 4.04 -22.49
N GLU A 270 -18.04 4.56 -21.72
CA GLU A 270 -17.71 5.33 -20.50
C GLU A 270 -16.96 4.48 -19.47
N CYS A 271 -17.39 3.24 -19.25
CA CYS A 271 -16.70 2.30 -18.37
C CYS A 271 -15.26 2.04 -18.83
N TRP A 272 -15.08 1.85 -20.14
CA TRP A 272 -13.76 1.61 -20.71
C TRP A 272 -12.85 2.84 -20.60
N MET A 273 -13.34 4.02 -20.97
CA MET A 273 -12.58 5.28 -20.89
C MET A 273 -12.21 5.66 -19.45
N ALA A 274 -12.99 5.25 -18.45
CA ALA A 274 -12.67 5.46 -17.06
C ALA A 274 -11.49 4.63 -16.56
N GLY A 275 -11.09 3.57 -17.29
CA GLY A 275 -10.04 2.63 -16.89
C GLY A 275 -8.70 3.33 -16.59
N ASP A 276 -8.22 4.16 -17.51
CA ASP A 276 -6.96 4.89 -17.34
C ASP A 276 -6.99 5.87 -16.15
N LYS A 277 -8.11 6.56 -15.96
CA LYS A 277 -8.31 7.46 -14.83
C LYS A 277 -8.31 6.71 -13.50
N ILE A 278 -8.98 5.55 -13.45
CA ILE A 278 -8.99 4.69 -12.26
C ILE A 278 -7.59 4.16 -11.98
N ALA A 279 -6.86 3.71 -13.01
CA ALA A 279 -5.48 3.27 -12.89
C ALA A 279 -4.58 4.40 -12.31
N GLN A 280 -4.70 5.62 -12.83
CA GLN A 280 -3.97 6.79 -12.30
C GLN A 280 -4.29 7.06 -10.82
N TYR A 281 -5.54 6.88 -10.38
CA TYR A 281 -5.90 7.01 -8.98
C TYR A 281 -5.22 5.94 -8.12
N TYR A 282 -5.17 4.68 -8.59
CA TYR A 282 -4.48 3.60 -7.88
C TYR A 282 -2.97 3.85 -7.81
N GLU A 283 -2.32 4.23 -8.92
CA GLU A 283 -0.90 4.56 -8.96
C GLU A 283 -0.58 5.77 -8.05
N GLY A 284 -1.45 6.79 -8.05
CA GLY A 284 -1.35 7.94 -7.15
C GLY A 284 -1.72 7.64 -5.69
N ARG A 285 -2.17 6.42 -5.37
CA ARG A 285 -2.68 5.99 -4.06
C ARG A 285 -3.92 6.76 -3.59
N ASP A 286 -4.62 7.39 -4.50
CA ASP A 286 -5.91 8.04 -4.25
C ASP A 286 -7.05 7.00 -4.27
N PHE A 287 -6.92 5.96 -3.44
CA PHE A 287 -7.83 4.81 -3.44
C PHE A 287 -9.29 5.21 -3.28
N GLY A 288 -9.58 6.17 -2.40
CA GLY A 288 -10.92 6.69 -2.20
C GLY A 288 -11.51 7.36 -3.46
N LYS A 289 -10.67 7.97 -4.33
CA LYS A 289 -11.13 8.49 -5.62
C LYS A 289 -11.40 7.35 -6.61
N ALA A 290 -10.54 6.34 -6.66
CA ALA A 290 -10.74 5.16 -7.49
C ALA A 290 -12.04 4.45 -7.14
N ILE A 291 -12.30 4.20 -5.85
CA ILE A 291 -13.53 3.56 -5.36
C ILE A 291 -14.78 4.39 -5.71
N ARG A 292 -14.73 5.72 -5.54
CA ARG A 292 -15.86 6.58 -5.92
C ARG A 292 -16.17 6.50 -7.42
N GLU A 293 -15.15 6.47 -8.27
CA GLU A 293 -15.35 6.35 -9.72
C GLU A 293 -15.93 4.97 -10.09
N LEU A 294 -15.42 3.89 -9.50
CA LEU A 294 -15.97 2.54 -9.67
C LEU A 294 -17.44 2.46 -9.23
N THR A 295 -17.77 3.08 -8.09
CA THR A 295 -19.15 3.10 -7.57
C THR A 295 -20.07 3.90 -8.49
N ARG A 296 -19.61 5.02 -9.04
CA ARG A 296 -20.35 5.82 -10.03
C ARG A 296 -20.64 5.01 -11.30
N LEU A 297 -19.66 4.27 -11.79
CA LEU A 297 -19.85 3.39 -12.96
C LEU A 297 -20.85 2.26 -12.67
N ALA A 298 -20.81 1.69 -11.47
CA ALA A 298 -21.78 0.68 -11.05
C ALA A 298 -23.22 1.26 -11.01
N ASP A 299 -23.39 2.51 -10.56
CA ASP A 299 -24.68 3.20 -10.61
C ASP A 299 -25.15 3.39 -12.05
N LEU A 300 -24.27 3.82 -12.95
CA LEU A 300 -24.57 4.00 -14.37
C LEU A 300 -25.04 2.69 -15.03
N ILE A 301 -24.33 1.60 -14.76
CA ILE A 301 -24.69 0.26 -15.26
C ILE A 301 -26.05 -0.18 -14.69
N ASN A 302 -26.31 0.02 -13.39
CA ASN A 302 -27.60 -0.35 -12.81
C ASN A 302 -28.77 0.42 -13.43
N VAL A 303 -28.61 1.72 -13.71
CA VAL A 303 -29.62 2.51 -14.41
C VAL A 303 -29.88 1.98 -15.81
N ASN A 304 -28.83 1.57 -16.53
CA ASN A 304 -28.97 1.01 -17.88
C ASN A 304 -29.63 -0.38 -17.86
N VAL A 305 -29.34 -1.23 -16.88
CA VAL A 305 -30.02 -2.55 -16.75
C VAL A 305 -31.51 -2.42 -16.42
N ASP A 306 -31.97 -1.26 -15.90
CA ASP A 306 -33.40 -0.99 -15.62
C ASP A 306 -34.19 -0.52 -16.81
N GLN A 307 -33.56 -0.06 -17.87
CA GLN A 307 -34.20 0.40 -19.12
C GLN A 307 -34.41 -0.74 -20.11
#